data_c58cf9c4acdcb16a5c1873e3b4358347
#
_entry.id   c58cf9c4acdcb16a5c1873e3b4358347
#
_cell.length_a   1.000
_cell.length_b   1.000
_cell.length_c   1.000
_cell.angle_alpha   90.00
_cell.angle_beta   90.00
_cell.angle_gamma   90.00
#
_symmetry.space_group_name_H-M   'P 1'
#
loop_
_entity.id
_entity.type
_entity.pdbx_description
1 polymer ?
#
loop_
_entity_poly.entity_id
_entity_poly.type
_entity_poly.pdbx_seq_one_letter_code
_entity_poly.pdbx_strand_id
1 'polypeptide(L)'
;MNLMENITSRKNKVICHLRSVANDREYRCNCREYVCDGIKTLREAMRYGAELVCVLWKEKAEELELPDGVVQYTAPAELFEYSSPLKSSGGPVFTVKMPEHGGDFKLERAIVLENLQDPGNVGTVIRTANAFNIDAVILVGACADLYNPKTVRATMGAIFRQRVLTMSIAELDEFTREHALPLFGAALSDKAADLRNVEIHRAAIAIGSEGRGLSPELLDICGGEVIIPMNPDSESLNAAVAASIIMWEMSR
;
A
#
# COMPACT_ATOMS: atom_id res chain seq x y z
N MET A 1 7.94 -33.60 -1.17
CA MET A 1 8.73 -33.42 -2.41
C MET A 1 7.88 -32.49 -3.28
N ASN A 2 8.13 -31.17 -3.24
CA ASN A 2 7.37 -30.22 -4.06
C ASN A 2 7.76 -30.45 -5.52
N LEU A 3 6.81 -30.99 -6.32
CA LEU A 3 6.97 -31.16 -7.77
C LEU A 3 7.07 -29.77 -8.39
N MET A 4 8.26 -29.40 -8.84
CA MET A 4 8.48 -28.16 -9.60
C MET A 4 8.13 -28.42 -11.06
N GLU A 5 7.15 -27.69 -11.59
CA GLU A 5 6.70 -27.79 -12.98
C GLU A 5 7.42 -26.75 -13.86
N ASN A 6 7.95 -27.18 -14.99
CA ASN A 6 8.53 -26.28 -15.98
C ASN A 6 7.48 -25.86 -17.01
N ILE A 7 7.18 -24.57 -17.06
CA ILE A 7 6.19 -23.99 -17.97
C ILE A 7 6.87 -23.47 -19.24
N THR A 8 6.38 -23.91 -20.40
CA THR A 8 6.95 -23.50 -21.70
C THR A 8 5.95 -22.79 -22.62
N SER A 9 4.67 -22.65 -22.20
CA SER A 9 3.62 -22.08 -23.04
C SER A 9 3.01 -20.83 -22.44
N ARG A 10 2.83 -19.77 -23.24
CA ARG A 10 2.07 -18.55 -22.87
C ARG A 10 0.59 -18.82 -22.57
N LYS A 11 0.05 -19.96 -23.05
CA LYS A 11 -1.35 -20.39 -22.80
C LYS A 11 -1.50 -21.21 -21.51
N ASN A 12 -0.40 -21.48 -20.80
CA ASN A 12 -0.48 -22.17 -19.51
C ASN A 12 -1.33 -21.34 -18.54
N LYS A 13 -2.18 -22.02 -17.77
CA LYS A 13 -3.13 -21.38 -16.83
C LYS A 13 -2.44 -20.49 -15.81
N VAL A 14 -1.25 -20.87 -15.32
CA VAL A 14 -0.47 -20.08 -14.36
C VAL A 14 0.01 -18.78 -14.98
N ILE A 15 0.52 -18.81 -16.22
CA ILE A 15 0.95 -17.61 -16.93
C ILE A 15 -0.22 -16.66 -17.18
N CYS A 16 -1.36 -17.21 -17.61
CA CYS A 16 -2.59 -16.41 -17.80
C CYS A 16 -3.04 -15.79 -16.47
N HIS A 17 -3.05 -16.57 -15.39
CA HIS A 17 -3.42 -16.11 -14.05
C HIS A 17 -2.51 -14.96 -13.57
N LEU A 18 -1.19 -15.14 -13.58
CA LEU A 18 -0.23 -14.10 -13.18
C LEU A 18 -0.43 -12.79 -13.94
N ARG A 19 -0.68 -12.88 -15.26
CA ARG A 19 -0.97 -11.72 -16.09
C ARG A 19 -2.29 -11.05 -15.76
N SER A 20 -3.34 -11.84 -15.53
CA SER A 20 -4.65 -11.31 -15.13
C SER A 20 -4.56 -10.62 -13.77
N VAL A 21 -3.91 -11.23 -12.79
CA VAL A 21 -3.66 -10.61 -11.49
C VAL A 21 -2.84 -9.32 -11.63
N ALA A 22 -1.86 -9.27 -12.53
CA ALA A 22 -1.04 -8.08 -12.73
C ALA A 22 -1.82 -6.91 -13.37
N ASN A 23 -2.70 -7.19 -14.34
CA ASN A 23 -3.24 -6.16 -15.21
C ASN A 23 -4.73 -5.85 -15.01
N ASP A 24 -5.47 -6.72 -14.32
CA ASP A 24 -6.92 -6.62 -14.18
C ASP A 24 -7.30 -6.52 -12.69
N ARG A 25 -7.85 -5.36 -12.30
CA ARG A 25 -8.29 -5.10 -10.93
C ARG A 25 -9.47 -5.99 -10.53
N GLU A 26 -10.44 -6.17 -11.42
CA GLU A 26 -11.62 -6.98 -11.14
C GLU A 26 -11.22 -8.44 -10.93
N TYR A 27 -10.33 -8.95 -11.78
CA TYR A 27 -9.78 -10.30 -11.60
C TYR A 27 -9.06 -10.46 -10.25
N ARG A 28 -8.23 -9.47 -9.85
CA ARG A 28 -7.58 -9.47 -8.53
C ARG A 28 -8.59 -9.55 -7.38
N CYS A 29 -9.62 -8.73 -7.44
CA CYS A 29 -10.67 -8.71 -6.41
C CYS A 29 -11.40 -10.05 -6.34
N ASN A 30 -11.74 -10.65 -7.49
CA ASN A 30 -12.46 -11.92 -7.56
C ASN A 30 -11.66 -13.11 -7.03
N CYS A 31 -10.36 -13.20 -7.36
CA CYS A 31 -9.49 -14.26 -6.84
C CYS A 31 -8.89 -13.94 -5.46
N ARG A 32 -9.01 -12.69 -4.99
CA ARG A 32 -8.41 -12.17 -3.76
C ARG A 32 -6.90 -12.38 -3.70
N GLU A 33 -6.23 -12.15 -4.82
CA GLU A 33 -4.79 -12.29 -4.94
C GLU A 33 -4.15 -11.04 -5.56
N TYR A 34 -2.91 -10.80 -5.20
CA TYR A 34 -2.09 -9.78 -5.84
C TYR A 34 -0.71 -10.32 -6.18
N VAL A 35 -0.07 -9.69 -7.16
CA VAL A 35 1.24 -10.12 -7.66
C VAL A 35 2.35 -9.28 -7.05
N CYS A 36 3.40 -9.96 -6.67
CA CYS A 36 4.65 -9.40 -6.20
C CYS A 36 5.82 -9.87 -7.07
N ASP A 37 6.93 -9.17 -7.01
CA ASP A 37 8.13 -9.55 -7.70
C ASP A 37 9.39 -9.31 -6.86
N GLY A 38 10.40 -10.14 -7.12
CA GLY A 38 11.73 -10.03 -6.53
C GLY A 38 11.95 -10.87 -5.27
N ILE A 39 13.16 -11.43 -5.18
CA ILE A 39 13.55 -12.36 -4.10
C ILE A 39 13.52 -11.68 -2.71
N LYS A 40 13.87 -10.39 -2.63
CA LYS A 40 13.80 -9.65 -1.36
C LYS A 40 12.36 -9.52 -0.88
N THR A 41 11.44 -9.21 -1.80
CA THR A 41 10.00 -9.10 -1.52
C THR A 41 9.42 -10.45 -1.10
N LEU A 42 9.85 -11.56 -1.74
CA LEU A 42 9.43 -12.90 -1.36
C LEU A 42 9.87 -13.25 0.07
N ARG A 43 11.12 -12.94 0.42
CA ARG A 43 11.62 -13.17 1.79
C ARG A 43 10.87 -12.33 2.83
N GLU A 44 10.52 -11.08 2.52
CA GLU A 44 9.69 -10.25 3.40
C GLU A 44 8.27 -10.83 3.54
N ALA A 45 7.64 -11.28 2.44
CA ALA A 45 6.34 -11.94 2.48
C ALA A 45 6.35 -13.16 3.42
N MET A 46 7.35 -14.02 3.30
CA MET A 46 7.53 -15.19 4.16
C MET A 46 7.76 -14.79 5.63
N ARG A 47 8.63 -13.80 5.85
CA ARG A 47 8.97 -13.32 7.20
C ARG A 47 7.75 -12.81 7.97
N TYR A 48 6.83 -12.18 7.28
CA TYR A 48 5.61 -11.60 7.88
C TYR A 48 4.37 -12.48 7.70
N GLY A 49 4.56 -13.76 7.34
CA GLY A 49 3.48 -14.74 7.29
C GLY A 49 2.43 -14.47 6.22
N ALA A 50 2.80 -13.80 5.13
CA ALA A 50 1.89 -13.60 4.02
C ALA A 50 1.55 -14.93 3.35
N GLU A 51 0.28 -15.16 3.04
CA GLU A 51 -0.21 -16.39 2.42
C GLU A 51 0.19 -16.44 0.94
N LEU A 52 1.32 -17.11 0.67
CA LEU A 52 1.81 -17.32 -0.69
C LEU A 52 0.95 -18.36 -1.41
N VAL A 53 0.62 -18.12 -2.68
CA VAL A 53 -0.16 -19.05 -3.50
C VAL A 53 0.74 -19.80 -4.49
N CYS A 54 1.47 -19.08 -5.31
CA CYS A 54 2.42 -19.68 -6.25
C CYS A 54 3.65 -18.81 -6.46
N VAL A 55 4.75 -19.43 -6.88
CA VAL A 55 6.00 -18.75 -7.22
C VAL A 55 6.47 -19.21 -8.59
N LEU A 56 6.73 -18.26 -9.49
CA LEU A 56 7.32 -18.49 -10.80
C LEU A 56 8.78 -18.01 -10.78
N TRP A 57 9.71 -18.93 -11.01
CA TRP A 57 11.14 -18.66 -11.09
C TRP A 57 11.59 -18.45 -12.54
N LYS A 58 12.58 -17.59 -12.74
CA LYS A 58 13.24 -17.41 -14.03
C LYS A 58 14.29 -18.51 -14.21
N GLU A 59 14.11 -19.37 -15.22
CA GLU A 59 14.99 -20.47 -15.60
C GLU A 59 15.16 -21.55 -14.54
N LYS A 60 15.63 -21.23 -13.34
CA LYS A 60 15.74 -22.17 -12.23
C LYS A 60 15.35 -21.54 -10.90
N ALA A 61 14.86 -22.34 -9.99
CA ALA A 61 14.56 -21.91 -8.63
C ALA A 61 15.84 -21.61 -7.83
N GLU A 62 15.75 -20.64 -6.94
CA GLU A 62 16.75 -20.46 -5.88
C GLU A 62 16.57 -21.52 -4.79
N GLU A 63 17.63 -21.80 -4.03
CA GLU A 63 17.57 -22.64 -2.84
C GLU A 63 16.91 -21.84 -1.71
N LEU A 64 15.58 -21.82 -1.70
CA LEU A 64 14.76 -21.18 -0.71
C LEU A 64 13.62 -22.13 -0.29
N GLU A 65 13.56 -22.45 1.01
CA GLU A 65 12.46 -23.23 1.57
C GLU A 65 11.21 -22.36 1.64
N LEU A 66 10.22 -22.69 0.80
CA LEU A 66 8.92 -22.04 0.82
C LEU A 66 7.97 -22.75 1.81
N PRO A 67 6.98 -22.04 2.35
CA PRO A 67 5.94 -22.65 3.18
C PRO A 67 5.24 -23.83 2.49
N ASP A 68 4.74 -24.77 3.28
CA ASP A 68 3.98 -25.91 2.76
C ASP A 68 2.75 -25.44 1.96
N GLY A 69 2.48 -26.14 0.87
CA GLY A 69 1.34 -25.86 -0.02
C GLY A 69 1.62 -24.82 -1.11
N VAL A 70 2.74 -24.10 -1.07
CA VAL A 70 3.10 -23.14 -2.13
C VAL A 70 3.58 -23.89 -3.37
N VAL A 71 2.90 -23.68 -4.49
CA VAL A 71 3.23 -24.32 -5.75
C VAL A 71 4.36 -23.55 -6.47
N GLN A 72 5.37 -24.27 -6.93
CA GLN A 72 6.53 -23.70 -7.58
C GLN A 72 6.59 -24.05 -9.07
N TYR A 73 6.94 -23.06 -9.87
CA TYR A 73 7.10 -23.19 -11.32
C TYR A 73 8.41 -22.58 -11.77
N THR A 74 8.94 -23.08 -12.88
CA THR A 74 10.03 -22.43 -13.62
C THR A 74 9.57 -22.09 -15.02
N ALA A 75 10.14 -21.05 -15.62
CA ALA A 75 9.90 -20.70 -17.01
C ALA A 75 11.18 -20.15 -17.67
N PRO A 76 11.36 -20.36 -18.99
CA PRO A 76 12.41 -19.70 -19.76
C PRO A 76 12.32 -18.16 -19.61
N ALA A 77 13.46 -17.48 -19.73
CA ALA A 77 13.57 -16.03 -19.53
C ALA A 77 12.50 -15.21 -20.29
N GLU A 78 12.26 -15.53 -21.57
CA GLU A 78 11.25 -14.84 -22.39
C GLU A 78 9.82 -14.98 -21.82
N LEU A 79 9.45 -16.17 -21.38
CA LEU A 79 8.12 -16.45 -20.83
C LEU A 79 7.97 -15.85 -19.43
N PHE A 80 9.02 -15.87 -18.63
CA PHE A 80 9.07 -15.19 -17.34
C PHE A 80 8.85 -13.69 -17.49
N GLU A 81 9.59 -13.02 -18.39
CA GLU A 81 9.45 -11.59 -18.68
C GLU A 81 8.06 -11.22 -19.22
N TYR A 82 7.47 -12.11 -20.02
CA TYR A 82 6.07 -11.97 -20.47
C TYR A 82 5.07 -12.00 -19.32
N SER A 83 5.37 -12.75 -18.25
CA SER A 83 4.49 -12.94 -17.08
C SER A 83 4.71 -11.89 -15.99
N SER A 84 5.89 -11.29 -15.96
CA SER A 84 6.26 -10.31 -14.94
C SER A 84 5.44 -9.03 -15.09
N PRO A 85 4.93 -8.45 -13.96
CA PRO A 85 4.26 -7.17 -13.97
C PRO A 85 5.21 -6.01 -14.32
N LEU A 86 6.50 -6.23 -14.26
CA LEU A 86 7.54 -5.25 -14.41
C LEU A 86 8.55 -5.65 -15.49
N LYS A 87 8.89 -4.70 -16.35
CA LYS A 87 10.00 -4.88 -17.29
C LYS A 87 11.30 -5.03 -16.51
N SER A 88 12.14 -5.96 -16.92
CA SER A 88 13.46 -6.22 -16.32
C SER A 88 13.42 -6.77 -14.89
N SER A 89 12.37 -7.52 -14.50
CA SER A 89 12.38 -8.24 -13.24
C SER A 89 13.47 -9.32 -13.24
N GLY A 90 14.29 -9.35 -12.16
CA GLY A 90 15.24 -10.44 -11.92
C GLY A 90 14.57 -11.71 -11.39
N GLY A 91 13.29 -11.64 -10.99
CA GLY A 91 12.52 -12.72 -10.39
C GLY A 91 12.75 -12.89 -8.89
N PRO A 92 12.01 -13.81 -8.25
CA PRO A 92 10.81 -14.50 -8.79
C PRO A 92 9.59 -13.59 -8.90
N VAL A 93 8.58 -14.01 -9.65
CA VAL A 93 7.23 -13.45 -9.62
C VAL A 93 6.35 -14.41 -8.80
N PHE A 94 5.54 -13.87 -7.90
CA PHE A 94 4.70 -14.69 -7.02
C PHE A 94 3.38 -14.01 -6.71
N THR A 95 2.36 -14.79 -6.36
CA THR A 95 1.08 -14.28 -5.88
C THR A 95 0.90 -14.53 -4.39
N VAL A 96 0.20 -13.58 -3.78
CA VAL A 96 -0.12 -13.56 -2.36
C VAL A 96 -1.62 -13.32 -2.20
N LYS A 97 -2.26 -13.97 -1.24
CA LYS A 97 -3.65 -13.68 -0.88
C LYS A 97 -3.78 -12.28 -0.28
N MET A 98 -4.85 -11.59 -0.61
CA MET A 98 -5.21 -10.34 0.04
C MET A 98 -5.55 -10.62 1.51
N PRO A 99 -4.91 -9.94 2.46
CA PRO A 99 -5.20 -10.16 3.87
C PRO A 99 -6.64 -9.75 4.22
N GLU A 100 -7.20 -10.40 5.23
CA GLU A 100 -8.42 -9.95 5.89
C GLU A 100 -8.02 -9.06 7.06
N HIS A 101 -8.37 -7.78 6.95
CA HIS A 101 -8.16 -6.83 8.03
C HIS A 101 -9.34 -6.90 9.00
N GLY A 102 -9.30 -7.84 9.94
CA GLY A 102 -10.28 -7.99 11.02
C GLY A 102 -9.62 -7.86 12.39
N GLY A 103 -10.46 -7.74 13.43
CA GLY A 103 -10.03 -7.72 14.83
C GLY A 103 -9.70 -6.32 15.37
N ASP A 104 -9.86 -6.20 16.68
CA ASP A 104 -9.52 -5.00 17.43
C ASP A 104 -8.01 -4.76 17.38
N PHE A 105 -7.62 -3.52 17.19
CA PHE A 105 -6.23 -3.09 17.28
C PHE A 105 -6.16 -1.72 17.93
N LYS A 106 -5.04 -1.45 18.59
CA LYS A 106 -4.78 -0.14 19.16
C LYS A 106 -4.58 0.86 18.02
N LEU A 107 -5.36 1.92 18.03
CA LEU A 107 -5.27 3.01 17.06
C LEU A 107 -4.95 4.31 17.78
N GLU A 108 -3.74 4.78 17.61
CA GLU A 108 -3.28 6.06 18.15
C GLU A 108 -2.88 7.02 17.03
N ARG A 109 -2.36 6.48 15.94
CA ARG A 109 -1.84 7.27 14.82
C ARG A 109 -2.30 6.71 13.48
N ALA A 110 -2.95 7.54 12.68
CA ALA A 110 -3.37 7.17 11.35
C ALA A 110 -3.03 8.26 10.31
N ILE A 111 -2.77 7.83 9.09
CA ILE A 111 -2.72 8.72 7.92
C ILE A 111 -3.89 8.38 7.03
N VAL A 112 -4.68 9.39 6.69
CA VAL A 112 -5.81 9.27 5.76
C VAL A 112 -5.38 9.87 4.42
N LEU A 113 -5.55 9.13 3.35
CA LEU A 113 -5.27 9.57 1.98
C LEU A 113 -6.59 9.71 1.24
N GLU A 114 -6.92 10.92 0.82
CA GLU A 114 -8.13 11.16 0.03
C GLU A 114 -7.80 11.38 -1.44
N ASN A 115 -8.39 10.55 -2.31
CA ASN A 115 -8.30 10.67 -3.76
C ASN A 115 -6.86 10.70 -4.30
N LEU A 116 -5.91 10.06 -3.63
CA LEU A 116 -4.51 10.00 -4.04
C LEU A 116 -4.33 8.98 -5.17
N GLN A 117 -4.20 9.43 -6.40
CA GLN A 117 -4.26 8.59 -7.59
C GLN A 117 -2.91 8.02 -8.05
N ASP A 118 -1.78 8.57 -7.59
CA ASP A 118 -0.47 8.04 -7.98
C ASP A 118 -0.08 6.80 -7.15
N PRO A 119 0.12 5.62 -7.79
CA PRO A 119 0.47 4.40 -7.10
C PRO A 119 1.81 4.48 -6.34
N GLY A 120 2.75 5.29 -6.85
CA GLY A 120 4.05 5.50 -6.23
C GLY A 120 3.91 6.27 -4.92
N ASN A 121 3.08 7.31 -4.89
CA ASN A 121 2.81 8.09 -3.69
C ASN A 121 2.09 7.24 -2.63
N VAL A 122 1.03 6.51 -2.99
CA VAL A 122 0.34 5.60 -2.06
C VAL A 122 1.31 4.58 -1.47
N GLY A 123 2.10 3.90 -2.30
CA GLY A 123 3.07 2.92 -1.81
C GLY A 123 4.18 3.53 -0.95
N THR A 124 4.64 4.76 -1.27
CA THR A 124 5.63 5.49 -0.47
C THR A 124 5.06 5.84 0.90
N VAL A 125 3.80 6.31 0.98
CA VAL A 125 3.14 6.59 2.26
C VAL A 125 3.03 5.33 3.11
N ILE A 126 2.59 4.20 2.54
CA ILE A 126 2.50 2.91 3.24
C ILE A 126 3.87 2.49 3.79
N ARG A 127 4.93 2.62 2.99
CA ARG A 127 6.31 2.32 3.42
C ARG A 127 6.76 3.23 4.57
N THR A 128 6.48 4.51 4.47
CA THR A 128 6.87 5.51 5.48
C THR A 128 6.06 5.34 6.77
N ALA A 129 4.76 5.05 6.66
CA ALA A 129 3.89 4.73 7.79
C ALA A 129 4.45 3.57 8.62
N ASN A 130 4.87 2.51 7.94
CA ASN A 130 5.52 1.39 8.60
C ASN A 130 6.84 1.79 9.28
N ALA A 131 7.65 2.65 8.66
CA ALA A 131 8.93 3.10 9.22
C ALA A 131 8.77 3.94 10.49
N PHE A 132 7.67 4.70 10.60
CA PHE A 132 7.38 5.56 11.75
C PHE A 132 6.34 4.97 12.72
N ASN A 133 6.05 3.67 12.61
CA ASN A 133 5.10 2.97 13.46
C ASN A 133 3.72 3.65 13.50
N ILE A 134 3.22 4.09 12.35
CA ILE A 134 1.85 4.55 12.18
C ILE A 134 0.94 3.31 12.18
N ASP A 135 -0.11 3.32 12.98
CA ASP A 135 -0.94 2.13 13.20
C ASP A 135 -1.76 1.76 11.96
N ALA A 136 -2.26 2.75 11.22
CA ALA A 136 -3.03 2.53 10.00
C ALA A 136 -2.80 3.60 8.93
N VAL A 137 -2.87 3.18 7.66
CA VAL A 137 -3.10 4.04 6.51
C VAL A 137 -4.52 3.81 6.03
N ILE A 138 -5.30 4.86 5.87
CA ILE A 138 -6.71 4.79 5.48
C ILE A 138 -6.86 5.43 4.11
N LEU A 139 -7.38 4.68 3.15
CA LEU A 139 -7.66 5.14 1.80
C LEU A 139 -9.13 5.55 1.69
N VAL A 140 -9.40 6.78 1.27
CA VAL A 140 -10.74 7.35 1.12
C VAL A 140 -10.95 7.79 -0.33
N GLY A 141 -12.11 7.47 -0.87
CA GLY A 141 -12.47 7.87 -2.23
C GLY A 141 -11.66 7.15 -3.33
N ALA A 142 -11.30 7.89 -4.38
CA ALA A 142 -10.67 7.35 -5.58
C ALA A 142 -9.12 7.29 -5.45
N CYS A 143 -8.61 6.59 -4.45
CA CYS A 143 -7.19 6.32 -4.34
C CYS A 143 -6.71 5.29 -5.36
N ALA A 144 -5.40 5.29 -5.65
CA ALA A 144 -4.77 4.23 -6.42
C ALA A 144 -5.04 2.87 -5.77
N ASP A 145 -5.23 1.85 -6.61
CA ASP A 145 -5.44 0.49 -6.14
C ASP A 145 -4.24 0.01 -5.30
N LEU A 146 -4.52 -0.35 -4.05
CA LEU A 146 -3.54 -0.86 -3.09
C LEU A 146 -2.71 -2.01 -3.66
N TYR A 147 -3.38 -2.91 -4.39
CA TYR A 147 -2.77 -4.12 -4.93
C TYR A 147 -2.34 -3.99 -6.40
N ASN A 148 -2.33 -2.77 -6.95
CA ASN A 148 -1.68 -2.51 -8.22
C ASN A 148 -0.17 -2.83 -8.10
N PRO A 149 0.45 -3.54 -9.06
CA PRO A 149 1.87 -3.89 -8.99
C PRO A 149 2.82 -2.72 -8.74
N LYS A 150 2.49 -1.52 -9.23
CA LYS A 150 3.28 -0.32 -8.98
C LYS A 150 3.18 0.14 -7.51
N THR A 151 1.97 0.08 -6.93
CA THR A 151 1.76 0.38 -5.50
C THR A 151 2.51 -0.63 -4.65
N VAL A 152 2.28 -1.93 -4.88
CA VAL A 152 2.93 -3.02 -4.15
C VAL A 152 4.45 -2.86 -4.17
N ARG A 153 5.04 -2.60 -5.33
CA ARG A 153 6.49 -2.38 -5.46
C ARG A 153 6.97 -1.18 -4.65
N ALA A 154 6.24 -0.06 -4.70
CA ALA A 154 6.63 1.17 -3.99
C ALA A 154 6.62 0.99 -2.47
N THR A 155 5.84 0.03 -1.94
CA THR A 155 5.84 -0.29 -0.50
C THR A 155 7.13 -0.94 -0.02
N MET A 156 7.95 -1.49 -0.91
CA MET A 156 9.19 -2.22 -0.56
C MET A 156 8.97 -3.30 0.52
N GLY A 157 7.84 -4.03 0.43
CA GLY A 157 7.47 -5.09 1.38
C GLY A 157 6.70 -4.62 2.61
N ALA A 158 6.53 -3.32 2.84
CA ALA A 158 5.72 -2.82 3.95
C ALA A 158 4.25 -3.26 3.86
N ILE A 159 3.76 -3.57 2.66
CA ILE A 159 2.39 -4.07 2.44
C ILE A 159 2.06 -5.34 3.23
N PHE A 160 3.05 -6.15 3.61
CA PHE A 160 2.84 -7.39 4.36
C PHE A 160 2.65 -7.18 5.86
N ARG A 161 2.87 -5.96 6.37
CA ARG A 161 2.86 -5.68 7.80
C ARG A 161 2.16 -4.37 8.18
N GLN A 162 2.05 -3.42 7.25
CA GLN A 162 1.33 -2.18 7.49
C GLN A 162 -0.17 -2.42 7.29
N ARG A 163 -0.97 -2.05 8.28
CA ARG A 163 -2.42 -2.06 8.16
C ARG A 163 -2.86 -0.96 7.20
N VAL A 164 -3.60 -1.35 6.17
CA VAL A 164 -4.20 -0.42 5.20
C VAL A 164 -5.70 -0.70 5.14
N LEU A 165 -6.50 0.31 5.41
CA LEU A 165 -7.96 0.23 5.40
C LEU A 165 -8.51 1.05 4.23
N THR A 166 -9.68 0.70 3.74
CA THR A 166 -10.40 1.50 2.74
C THR A 166 -11.79 1.80 3.30
N MET A 167 -12.18 3.06 3.28
CA MET A 167 -13.41 3.55 3.88
C MET A 167 -14.02 4.67 3.03
N SER A 168 -15.32 4.85 3.14
CA SER A 168 -15.99 6.10 2.77
C SER A 168 -15.73 7.18 3.83
N ILE A 169 -16.06 8.44 3.51
CA ILE A 169 -15.96 9.56 4.48
C ILE A 169 -16.86 9.30 5.69
N ALA A 170 -18.07 8.77 5.48
CA ALA A 170 -19.00 8.45 6.56
C ALA A 170 -18.47 7.37 7.50
N GLU A 171 -17.89 6.30 6.94
CA GLU A 171 -17.24 5.24 7.73
C GLU A 171 -15.99 5.76 8.46
N LEU A 172 -15.23 6.67 7.87
CA LEU A 172 -14.08 7.32 8.53
C LEU A 172 -14.51 8.15 9.73
N ASP A 173 -15.60 8.93 9.61
CA ASP A 173 -16.14 9.73 10.69
C ASP A 173 -16.61 8.85 11.86
N GLU A 174 -17.34 7.77 11.58
CA GLU A 174 -17.75 6.78 12.59
C GLU A 174 -16.52 6.13 13.25
N PHE A 175 -15.59 5.66 12.44
CA PHE A 175 -14.37 4.98 12.88
C PHE A 175 -13.51 5.86 13.79
N THR A 176 -13.31 7.14 13.45
CA THR A 176 -12.52 8.07 14.27
C THR A 176 -13.21 8.40 15.58
N ARG A 177 -14.55 8.49 15.59
CA ARG A 177 -15.35 8.69 16.82
C ARG A 177 -15.31 7.47 17.75
N GLU A 178 -15.47 6.27 17.22
CA GLU A 178 -15.41 5.03 18.00
C GLU A 178 -14.06 4.86 18.70
N HIS A 179 -12.97 5.24 18.03
CA HIS A 179 -11.63 5.18 18.60
C HIS A 179 -11.26 6.44 19.41
N ALA A 180 -12.16 7.41 19.53
CA ALA A 180 -11.92 8.73 20.12
C ALA A 180 -10.61 9.33 19.59
N LEU A 181 -10.36 9.23 18.27
CA LEU A 181 -9.15 9.67 17.59
C LEU A 181 -9.40 11.03 16.92
N PRO A 182 -8.77 12.13 17.34
CA PRO A 182 -8.89 13.43 16.69
C PRO A 182 -8.49 13.30 15.20
N LEU A 183 -9.29 13.85 14.30
CA LEU A 183 -9.03 13.92 12.86
C LEU A 183 -8.70 15.36 12.47
N PHE A 184 -7.56 15.56 11.82
CA PHE A 184 -7.14 16.86 11.29
C PHE A 184 -6.95 16.77 9.77
N GLY A 185 -7.25 17.86 9.05
CA GLY A 185 -6.98 17.99 7.63
C GLY A 185 -5.67 18.72 7.36
N ALA A 186 -4.77 18.15 6.56
CA ALA A 186 -3.61 18.89 6.06
C ALA A 186 -4.05 19.79 4.90
N ALA A 187 -4.13 21.09 5.14
CA ALA A 187 -4.67 22.06 4.19
C ALA A 187 -3.84 23.34 4.14
N LEU A 188 -3.82 23.98 2.97
CA LEU A 188 -3.21 25.30 2.76
C LEU A 188 -4.30 26.36 2.94
N SER A 189 -4.65 26.65 4.17
CA SER A 189 -5.67 27.64 4.51
C SER A 189 -5.20 28.58 5.61
N ASP A 190 -5.80 29.78 5.68
CA ASP A 190 -5.51 30.75 6.72
C ASP A 190 -5.97 30.31 8.12
N LYS A 191 -6.77 29.23 8.19
CA LYS A 191 -7.27 28.65 9.46
C LYS A 191 -6.34 27.54 9.97
N ALA A 192 -5.44 27.04 9.12
CA ALA A 192 -4.58 25.91 9.46
C ALA A 192 -3.54 26.33 10.51
N ALA A 193 -3.47 25.55 11.58
CA ALA A 193 -2.45 25.72 12.60
C ALA A 193 -1.10 25.11 12.13
N ASP A 194 0.01 25.74 12.54
CA ASP A 194 1.34 25.17 12.30
C ASP A 194 1.41 23.78 12.94
N LEU A 195 1.75 22.78 12.12
CA LEU A 195 1.85 21.36 12.52
C LEU A 195 2.66 21.16 13.81
N ARG A 196 3.70 21.97 14.03
CA ARG A 196 4.58 21.90 15.20
C ARG A 196 3.92 22.35 16.50
N ASN A 197 2.80 23.04 16.42
CA ASN A 197 2.07 23.62 17.55
C ASN A 197 0.77 22.85 17.88
N VAL A 198 0.49 21.76 17.18
CA VAL A 198 -0.71 20.94 17.38
C VAL A 198 -0.31 19.61 18.01
N GLU A 199 -1.08 19.16 18.99
CA GLU A 199 -0.90 17.84 19.61
C GLU A 199 -1.41 16.75 18.65
N ILE A 200 -0.47 16.09 17.96
CA ILE A 200 -0.76 15.07 16.95
C ILE A 200 -0.18 13.69 17.25
N HIS A 201 0.42 13.50 18.43
CA HIS A 201 0.98 12.19 18.81
C HIS A 201 -0.09 11.10 18.93
N ARG A 202 -1.34 11.50 19.11
CA ARG A 202 -2.52 10.65 19.03
C ARG A 202 -3.58 11.32 18.17
N ALA A 203 -3.50 11.07 16.84
CA ALA A 203 -4.40 11.68 15.86
C ALA A 203 -4.46 10.89 14.56
N ALA A 204 -5.48 11.16 13.75
CA ALA A 204 -5.52 10.87 12.32
C ALA A 204 -5.28 12.18 11.54
N ILE A 205 -4.42 12.13 10.52
CA ILE A 205 -4.17 13.31 9.67
C ILE A 205 -4.54 12.95 8.23
N ALA A 206 -5.47 13.71 7.66
CA ALA A 206 -5.92 13.56 6.29
C ALA A 206 -5.07 14.39 5.33
N ILE A 207 -4.72 13.78 4.20
CA ILE A 207 -3.93 14.39 3.12
C ILE A 207 -4.68 14.17 1.82
N GLY A 208 -4.95 15.26 1.11
CA GLY A 208 -5.65 15.24 -0.17
C GLY A 208 -4.75 15.01 -1.38
N SER A 209 -5.35 14.99 -2.55
CA SER A 209 -4.63 14.91 -3.83
C SER A 209 -3.84 16.18 -4.13
N GLU A 210 -2.75 16.04 -4.91
CA GLU A 210 -1.84 17.16 -5.23
C GLU A 210 -2.52 18.34 -5.92
N GLY A 211 -3.57 18.09 -6.71
CA GLY A 211 -4.20 19.15 -7.51
C GLY A 211 -5.44 19.80 -6.87
N ARG A 212 -6.09 19.11 -5.92
CA ARG A 212 -7.38 19.54 -5.35
C ARG A 212 -7.37 19.69 -3.83
N GLY A 213 -6.34 19.17 -3.17
CA GLY A 213 -6.33 19.07 -1.71
C GLY A 213 -7.40 18.13 -1.18
N LEU A 214 -7.88 18.38 0.01
CA LEU A 214 -8.98 17.67 0.65
C LEU A 214 -10.33 18.18 0.15
N SER A 215 -11.32 17.28 0.08
CA SER A 215 -12.70 17.67 -0.23
C SER A 215 -13.34 18.46 0.92
N PRO A 216 -14.32 19.35 0.62
CA PRO A 216 -15.07 20.02 1.66
C PRO A 216 -15.74 19.04 2.63
N GLU A 217 -16.28 17.92 2.11
CA GLU A 217 -16.95 16.89 2.91
C GLU A 217 -16.02 16.26 3.94
N LEU A 218 -14.74 16.03 3.58
CA LEU A 218 -13.77 15.47 4.51
C LEU A 218 -13.28 16.54 5.49
N LEU A 219 -13.12 17.78 5.06
CA LEU A 219 -12.78 18.91 5.95
C LEU A 219 -13.87 19.18 6.98
N ASP A 220 -15.14 19.00 6.63
CA ASP A 220 -16.29 19.23 7.54
C ASP A 220 -16.30 18.25 8.73
N ILE A 221 -15.73 17.06 8.60
CA ILE A 221 -15.60 16.11 9.71
C ILE A 221 -14.28 16.24 10.48
N CYS A 222 -13.34 17.07 10.01
CA CYS A 222 -12.10 17.35 10.72
C CYS A 222 -12.33 18.29 11.91
N GLY A 223 -11.71 17.99 13.05
CA GLY A 223 -11.70 18.85 14.23
C GLY A 223 -10.82 20.10 14.08
N GLY A 224 -10.06 20.21 12.99
CA GLY A 224 -9.19 21.33 12.67
C GLY A 224 -8.33 21.08 11.45
N GLU A 225 -7.60 22.11 11.05
CA GLU A 225 -6.68 22.05 9.92
C GLU A 225 -5.24 22.29 10.39
N VAL A 226 -4.29 21.57 9.78
CA VAL A 226 -2.85 21.71 10.05
C VAL A 226 -2.10 22.04 8.76
N ILE A 227 -1.02 22.79 8.89
CA ILE A 227 -0.15 23.16 7.79
C ILE A 227 1.32 22.85 8.11
N ILE A 228 2.03 22.32 7.14
CA ILE A 228 3.48 22.25 7.17
C ILE A 228 4.00 23.65 6.77
N PRO A 229 4.70 24.37 7.64
CA PRO A 229 5.24 25.67 7.27
C PRO A 229 6.24 25.56 6.10
N MET A 230 6.00 26.34 5.07
CA MET A 230 6.79 26.36 3.85
C MET A 230 7.18 27.80 3.48
N ASN A 231 8.11 27.92 2.54
CA ASN A 231 8.37 29.20 1.90
C ASN A 231 7.08 29.68 1.20
N PRO A 232 6.68 30.96 1.38
CA PRO A 232 5.49 31.53 0.73
C PRO A 232 5.49 31.42 -0.81
N ASP A 233 6.66 31.31 -1.43
CA ASP A 233 6.80 31.15 -2.87
C ASP A 233 6.57 29.69 -3.35
N SER A 234 6.37 28.75 -2.41
CA SER A 234 6.09 27.35 -2.73
C SER A 234 4.59 27.08 -2.72
N GLU A 235 4.06 26.58 -3.83
CA GLU A 235 2.61 26.30 -3.96
C GLU A 235 2.18 25.08 -3.12
N SER A 236 2.95 23.99 -3.12
CA SER A 236 2.64 22.77 -2.37
C SER A 236 3.82 21.81 -2.31
N LEU A 237 3.70 20.77 -1.49
CA LEU A 237 4.57 19.61 -1.47
C LEU A 237 3.92 18.42 -2.19
N ASN A 238 4.73 17.52 -2.74
CA ASN A 238 4.24 16.22 -3.13
C ASN A 238 3.55 15.53 -1.94
N ALA A 239 2.40 14.86 -2.19
CA ALA A 239 1.58 14.29 -1.13
C ALA A 239 2.32 13.26 -0.25
N ALA A 240 3.19 12.43 -0.84
CA ALA A 240 3.97 11.47 -0.08
C ALA A 240 5.08 12.15 0.76
N VAL A 241 5.62 13.27 0.29
CA VAL A 241 6.57 14.09 1.06
C VAL A 241 5.85 14.75 2.23
N ALA A 242 4.69 15.38 2.00
CA ALA A 242 3.88 15.96 3.06
C ALA A 242 3.51 14.91 4.12
N ALA A 243 3.01 13.75 3.70
CA ALA A 243 2.73 12.63 4.57
C ALA A 243 3.95 12.21 5.41
N SER A 244 5.13 12.17 4.80
CA SER A 244 6.35 11.77 5.50
C SER A 244 6.76 12.75 6.60
N ILE A 245 6.64 14.04 6.34
CA ILE A 245 6.91 15.10 7.34
C ILE A 245 5.91 15.01 8.49
N ILE A 246 4.63 14.84 8.18
CA ILE A 246 3.56 14.71 9.18
C ILE A 246 3.81 13.47 10.04
N MET A 247 4.08 12.32 9.45
CA MET A 247 4.35 11.08 10.19
C MET A 247 5.61 11.17 11.06
N TRP A 248 6.63 11.87 10.59
CA TRP A 248 7.80 12.16 11.41
C TRP A 248 7.43 12.95 12.65
N GLU A 249 6.65 14.03 12.49
CA GLU A 249 6.20 14.85 13.62
C GLU A 249 5.30 14.06 14.58
N MET A 250 4.38 13.22 14.07
CA MET A 250 3.54 12.33 14.88
C MET A 250 4.35 11.31 15.70
N SER A 251 5.55 10.96 15.27
CA SER A 251 6.40 9.93 15.89
C SER A 251 7.39 10.48 16.93
N ARG A 252 7.54 11.79 17.02
CA ARG A 252 8.42 12.46 17.99
C ARG A 252 7.79 12.43 19.36
#